data_b891e9c8c9169d42530599b579acd3af
#
_entry.id   b891e9c8c9169d42530599b579acd3af
#
_cell.length_a   1.000
_cell.length_b   1.000
_cell.length_c   1.000
_cell.angle_alpha   90.00
_cell.angle_beta   90.00
_cell.angle_gamma   90.00
#
_symmetry.space_group_name_H-M   'P 1'
#
loop_
_entity.id
_entity.type
_entity.pdbx_description
1 polymer ?
#
loop_
_entity_poly.entity_id
_entity_poly.type
_entity_poly.pdbx_seq_one_letter_code
_entity_poly.pdbx_strand_id
1 'polypeptide(L)'
;MTEIALILLYKYIPMFISKVSLKQSIPLLKDAVFLDIEKPIGSSYDLRFNQQTDDPNSPIVYRNNYSLSMWIMVNNHSENTIAYAKETPIFNYGNGVPKITYKKKTEFDAKDTLHIYFTNVGVDRGYTVEIDTQKWNQFVFNYRSDSADLFVNGVLEKTFSFNGKMLPKYSSDDLIVVGSTDGIDGAICNVEYYIGNQTRSQIANSYNLLVKNNPPTNIL
;
A
#
# COMPACT_ATOMS: atom_id res chain seq x y z
N MET A 1 37.86 -15.39 -14.99
CA MET A 1 37.56 -13.94 -14.68
C MET A 1 36.15 -13.53 -15.12
N THR A 2 35.63 -14.01 -16.24
CA THR A 2 34.30 -13.72 -16.75
C THR A 2 33.15 -14.21 -15.85
N GLU A 3 33.26 -15.38 -15.24
CA GLU A 3 32.22 -15.95 -14.35
C GLU A 3 32.07 -15.17 -13.06
N ILE A 4 33.16 -14.69 -12.45
CA ILE A 4 33.11 -13.86 -11.24
C ILE A 4 32.43 -12.51 -11.55
N ALA A 5 32.71 -11.93 -12.71
CA ALA A 5 32.06 -10.69 -13.15
C ALA A 5 30.56 -10.89 -13.38
N LEU A 6 30.13 -12.01 -13.95
CA LEU A 6 28.72 -12.36 -14.12
C LEU A 6 27.96 -12.54 -12.79
N ILE A 7 28.60 -13.21 -11.81
CA ILE A 7 28.04 -13.39 -10.46
C ILE A 7 27.90 -12.04 -9.74
N LEU A 8 28.91 -11.18 -9.86
CA LEU A 8 28.87 -9.84 -9.29
C LEU A 8 27.78 -8.99 -9.96
N LEU A 9 27.68 -9.01 -11.28
CA LEU A 9 26.62 -8.32 -12.02
C LEU A 9 25.23 -8.83 -11.61
N TYR A 10 25.03 -10.13 -11.53
CA TYR A 10 23.76 -10.72 -11.10
C TYR A 10 23.34 -10.30 -9.69
N LYS A 11 24.30 -10.14 -8.78
CA LYS A 11 24.07 -9.77 -7.39
C LYS A 11 23.90 -8.25 -7.22
N TYR A 12 24.66 -7.42 -7.94
CA TYR A 12 24.72 -5.98 -7.71
C TYR A 12 23.79 -5.15 -8.61
N ILE A 13 23.46 -5.63 -9.83
CA ILE A 13 22.51 -4.92 -10.71
C ILE A 13 21.13 -4.78 -10.07
N PRO A 14 20.49 -5.82 -9.51
CA PRO A 14 19.21 -5.68 -8.84
C PRO A 14 19.25 -4.70 -7.67
N MET A 15 20.33 -4.75 -6.88
CA MET A 15 20.55 -3.83 -5.75
C MET A 15 20.74 -2.39 -6.20
N PHE A 16 21.41 -2.16 -7.33
CA PHE A 16 21.58 -0.82 -7.90
C PHE A 16 20.28 -0.28 -8.49
N ILE A 17 19.52 -1.12 -9.18
CA ILE A 17 18.21 -0.75 -9.74
C ILE A 17 17.23 -0.41 -8.61
N SER A 18 17.22 -1.16 -7.51
CA SER A 18 16.39 -0.85 -6.34
C SER A 18 16.76 0.49 -5.72
N LYS A 19 18.05 0.78 -5.56
CA LYS A 19 18.53 2.08 -5.04
C LYS A 19 18.17 3.27 -5.93
N VAL A 20 18.19 3.11 -7.25
CA VAL A 20 17.79 4.16 -8.19
C VAL A 20 16.28 4.40 -8.17
N SER A 21 15.48 3.34 -8.02
CA SER A 21 14.02 3.44 -7.84
C SER A 21 13.63 4.09 -6.50
N LEU A 22 14.38 3.80 -5.43
CA LEU A 22 14.12 4.30 -4.06
C LEU A 22 14.41 5.79 -3.88
N LYS A 23 15.13 6.44 -4.78
CA LYS A 23 15.46 7.89 -4.67
C LYS A 23 14.25 8.83 -4.67
N GLN A 24 13.05 8.33 -4.96
CA GLN A 24 11.81 9.12 -4.99
C GLN A 24 10.74 8.60 -4.04
N SER A 25 11.10 7.73 -3.08
CA SER A 25 10.15 7.21 -2.10
C SER A 25 10.32 7.87 -0.74
N ILE A 26 9.20 8.01 -0.04
CA ILE A 26 9.11 8.40 1.37
C ILE A 26 8.71 7.15 2.14
N PRO A 27 9.59 6.57 2.96
CA PRO A 27 9.25 5.40 3.77
C PRO A 27 8.33 5.84 4.92
N LEU A 28 7.12 5.29 4.96
CA LEU A 28 6.14 5.53 6.02
C LEU A 28 6.26 4.49 7.13
N LEU A 29 6.52 3.24 6.76
CA LEU A 29 6.69 2.13 7.70
C LEU A 29 7.67 1.12 7.10
N LYS A 30 8.81 0.89 7.75
CA LYS A 30 9.80 -0.10 7.29
C LYS A 30 9.50 -1.48 7.86
N ASP A 31 9.49 -1.58 9.19
CA ASP A 31 9.36 -2.83 9.91
C ASP A 31 7.91 -3.34 9.94
N ALA A 32 7.76 -4.63 10.17
CA ALA A 32 6.45 -5.22 10.32
C ALA A 32 5.78 -4.78 11.63
N VAL A 33 4.52 -4.38 11.56
CA VAL A 33 3.68 -4.09 12.71
C VAL A 33 2.41 -4.93 12.62
N PHE A 34 1.89 -5.31 13.79
CA PHE A 34 0.65 -6.09 13.88
C PHE A 34 -0.58 -5.23 13.57
N LEU A 35 -1.63 -5.87 13.08
CA LEU A 35 -2.87 -5.22 12.64
C LEU A 35 -3.95 -5.15 13.74
N ASP A 36 -3.71 -5.76 14.89
CA ASP A 36 -4.59 -5.75 16.08
C ASP A 36 -4.52 -4.44 16.89
N ILE A 37 -3.57 -3.55 16.53
CA ILE A 37 -3.38 -2.25 17.16
C ILE A 37 -3.42 -1.17 16.09
N GLU A 38 -4.17 -0.10 16.34
CA GLU A 38 -4.19 1.08 15.49
C GLU A 38 -2.90 1.90 15.66
N LYS A 39 -2.24 2.18 14.54
CA LYS A 39 -0.97 2.94 14.52
C LYS A 39 -0.97 3.97 13.41
N PRO A 40 -0.88 5.28 13.71
CA PRO A 40 -0.60 6.31 12.72
C PRO A 40 0.85 6.18 12.24
N ILE A 41 1.07 6.27 10.92
CA ILE A 41 2.38 6.14 10.28
C ILE A 41 2.76 7.37 9.45
N GLY A 42 1.89 8.37 9.35
CA GLY A 42 2.12 9.62 8.64
C GLY A 42 0.85 10.42 8.46
N SER A 43 0.96 11.52 7.76
CA SER A 43 -0.17 12.41 7.44
C SER A 43 -0.09 12.95 6.01
N SER A 44 -1.21 13.43 5.48
CA SER A 44 -1.24 14.17 4.21
C SER A 44 -0.31 15.36 4.20
N TYR A 45 -0.17 16.03 5.35
CA TYR A 45 0.72 17.17 5.48
C TYR A 45 2.18 16.81 5.18
N ASP A 46 2.64 15.63 5.61
CA ASP A 46 3.99 15.13 5.36
C ASP A 46 4.23 14.78 3.88
N LEU A 47 3.16 14.51 3.13
CA LEU A 47 3.20 14.10 1.72
C LEU A 47 2.88 15.23 0.73
N ARG A 48 2.68 16.46 1.22
CA ARG A 48 2.34 17.60 0.37
C ARG A 48 3.42 17.90 -0.69
N PHE A 49 3.01 18.49 -1.79
CA PHE A 49 3.92 18.80 -2.90
C PHE A 49 4.99 19.86 -2.53
N ASN A 50 4.60 20.85 -1.77
CA ASN A 50 5.40 22.02 -1.43
C ASN A 50 6.07 21.92 -0.04
N GLN A 51 6.61 20.76 0.32
CA GLN A 51 7.31 20.55 1.60
C GLN A 51 8.47 21.52 1.85
N GLN A 52 9.03 22.14 0.79
CA GLN A 52 10.22 23.00 0.85
C GLN A 52 9.92 24.49 0.97
N THR A 53 8.66 24.90 1.02
CA THR A 53 8.31 26.31 1.22
C THR A 53 8.07 26.55 2.71
N ASP A 54 9.00 27.30 3.33
CA ASP A 54 8.86 27.78 4.71
C ASP A 54 7.87 28.97 4.83
N ASP A 55 7.17 29.31 3.75
CA ASP A 55 6.15 30.35 3.77
C ASP A 55 4.83 29.81 4.35
N PRO A 56 4.44 30.25 5.57
CA PRO A 56 3.21 29.80 6.21
C PRO A 56 1.92 30.19 5.47
N ASN A 57 2.02 31.12 4.52
CA ASN A 57 0.89 31.55 3.68
C ASN A 57 0.83 30.81 2.33
N SER A 58 1.79 29.94 2.05
CA SER A 58 1.79 29.15 0.82
C SER A 58 0.63 28.13 0.84
N PRO A 59 -0.21 28.08 -0.21
CA PRO A 59 -1.30 27.12 -0.25
C PRO A 59 -0.75 25.69 -0.23
N ILE A 60 -1.35 24.84 0.59
CA ILE A 60 -1.01 23.43 0.65
C ILE A 60 -1.45 22.76 -0.65
N VAL A 61 -0.51 22.20 -1.39
CA VAL A 61 -0.76 21.51 -2.64
C VAL A 61 -0.49 20.01 -2.45
N TYR A 62 -1.50 19.18 -2.72
CA TYR A 62 -1.38 17.73 -2.68
C TYR A 62 -1.06 17.17 -4.06
N ARG A 63 -0.37 16.03 -4.06
CA ARG A 63 -0.01 15.35 -5.31
C ARG A 63 -1.19 14.52 -5.80
N ASN A 64 -1.60 14.75 -7.04
CA ASN A 64 -2.62 13.93 -7.71
C ASN A 64 -2.02 12.69 -8.39
N ASN A 65 -0.69 12.67 -8.58
CA ASN A 65 0.03 11.55 -9.16
C ASN A 65 1.03 11.03 -8.14
N TYR A 66 0.76 9.85 -7.60
CA TYR A 66 1.62 9.18 -6.64
C TYR A 66 1.39 7.68 -6.67
N SER A 67 2.30 6.93 -6.08
CA SER A 67 2.12 5.52 -5.80
C SER A 67 2.27 5.25 -4.31
N LEU A 68 1.51 4.29 -3.82
CA LEU A 68 1.59 3.80 -2.46
C LEU A 68 1.77 2.29 -2.51
N SER A 69 2.85 1.77 -1.93
CA SER A 69 3.17 0.34 -1.89
C SER A 69 3.18 -0.14 -0.45
N MET A 70 2.69 -1.35 -0.23
CA MET A 70 2.70 -2.01 1.08
C MET A 70 2.65 -3.53 0.95
N TRP A 71 3.05 -4.22 2.00
CA TRP A 71 2.91 -5.67 2.12
C TRP A 71 2.02 -6.00 3.32
N ILE A 72 1.03 -6.86 3.09
CA ILE A 72 0.03 -7.26 4.06
C ILE A 72 0.04 -8.77 4.18
N MET A 73 0.06 -9.28 5.38
CA MET A 73 -0.13 -10.68 5.74
C MET A 73 -1.32 -10.81 6.67
N VAL A 74 -2.24 -11.71 6.36
CA VAL A 74 -3.36 -12.08 7.22
C VAL A 74 -3.12 -13.51 7.69
N ASN A 75 -3.15 -13.72 8.99
CA ASN A 75 -3.00 -15.05 9.57
C ASN A 75 -4.32 -15.83 9.54
N ASN A 76 -4.23 -17.15 9.62
CA ASN A 76 -5.41 -17.96 9.85
C ASN A 76 -6.02 -17.60 11.21
N HIS A 77 -7.33 -17.49 11.25
CA HIS A 77 -8.07 -17.06 12.43
C HIS A 77 -9.07 -18.13 12.89
N SER A 78 -9.42 -18.10 14.17
CA SER A 78 -10.57 -18.84 14.65
C SER A 78 -11.86 -18.07 14.33
N GLU A 79 -12.95 -18.77 13.98
CA GLU A 79 -14.24 -18.19 13.59
C GLU A 79 -14.88 -17.29 14.66
N ASN A 80 -14.40 -17.37 15.90
CA ASN A 80 -14.97 -16.66 17.05
C ASN A 80 -14.38 -15.26 17.30
N THR A 81 -13.46 -14.79 16.48
CA THR A 81 -12.83 -13.48 16.67
C THR A 81 -13.70 -12.37 16.09
N ILE A 82 -14.12 -11.41 16.91
CA ILE A 82 -15.02 -10.29 16.52
C ILE A 82 -14.50 -9.51 15.31
N ALA A 83 -13.18 -9.34 15.20
CA ALA A 83 -12.55 -8.64 14.08
C ALA A 83 -12.87 -9.24 12.70
N TYR A 84 -13.07 -10.55 12.64
CA TYR A 84 -13.38 -11.25 11.39
C TYR A 84 -14.89 -11.36 11.12
N ALA A 85 -15.72 -11.01 12.09
CA ALA A 85 -17.18 -10.99 11.95
C ALA A 85 -17.74 -9.72 11.31
N LYS A 86 -16.90 -8.70 11.15
CA LYS A 86 -17.24 -7.38 10.59
C LYS A 86 -16.20 -6.94 9.56
N GLU A 87 -16.48 -5.85 8.88
CA GLU A 87 -15.48 -5.16 8.07
C GLU A 87 -14.48 -4.43 8.98
N THR A 88 -13.22 -4.86 8.96
CA THR A 88 -12.17 -4.39 9.89
C THR A 88 -11.07 -3.67 9.12
N PRO A 89 -10.71 -2.42 9.48
CA PRO A 89 -9.65 -1.66 8.83
C PRO A 89 -8.28 -2.31 8.98
N ILE A 90 -7.51 -2.31 7.89
CA ILE A 90 -6.13 -2.76 7.79
C ILE A 90 -5.21 -1.59 7.50
N PHE A 91 -5.61 -0.78 6.53
CA PHE A 91 -4.90 0.42 6.08
C PHE A 91 -5.91 1.49 5.72
N ASN A 92 -5.64 2.74 6.11
CA ASN A 92 -6.50 3.86 5.77
C ASN A 92 -5.67 5.13 5.57
N TYR A 93 -5.82 5.76 4.41
CA TYR A 93 -5.30 7.08 4.12
C TYR A 93 -6.47 8.01 3.80
N GLY A 94 -6.62 9.08 4.57
CA GLY A 94 -7.62 10.12 4.32
C GLY A 94 -9.05 9.60 4.15
N ASN A 95 -9.44 8.57 4.92
CA ASN A 95 -10.76 7.94 4.87
C ASN A 95 -11.12 7.27 3.53
N GLY A 96 -10.13 6.81 2.77
CA GLY A 96 -10.39 6.01 1.58
C GLY A 96 -9.57 6.33 0.34
N VAL A 97 -8.33 6.84 0.50
CA VAL A 97 -7.48 7.24 -0.63
C VAL A 97 -6.07 6.62 -0.59
N PRO A 98 -5.92 5.29 -0.55
CA PRO A 98 -6.90 4.22 -0.44
C PRO A 98 -7.27 3.85 1.00
N LYS A 99 -8.32 3.04 1.15
CA LYS A 99 -8.64 2.29 2.36
C LYS A 99 -8.70 0.80 2.02
N ILE A 100 -8.10 -0.02 2.87
CA ILE A 100 -8.13 -1.49 2.79
C ILE A 100 -8.77 -2.00 4.07
N THR A 101 -9.78 -2.86 3.92
CA THR A 101 -10.44 -3.52 5.04
C THR A 101 -10.46 -5.01 4.83
N TYR A 102 -10.43 -5.79 5.90
CA TYR A 102 -10.76 -7.20 5.84
C TYR A 102 -12.27 -7.34 5.67
N LYS A 103 -12.70 -8.16 4.70
CA LYS A 103 -14.10 -8.46 4.50
C LYS A 103 -14.42 -9.81 5.15
N LYS A 104 -15.47 -9.84 5.97
CA LYS A 104 -15.97 -11.08 6.57
C LYS A 104 -16.14 -12.17 5.50
N LYS A 105 -15.51 -13.31 5.75
CA LYS A 105 -15.66 -14.51 4.93
C LYS A 105 -17.09 -15.05 5.04
N THR A 106 -17.68 -15.43 3.93
CA THR A 106 -18.94 -16.14 3.88
C THR A 106 -18.70 -17.63 3.64
N GLU A 107 -19.71 -18.48 3.85
CA GLU A 107 -19.62 -19.92 3.60
C GLU A 107 -19.28 -20.27 2.13
N PHE A 108 -19.49 -19.32 1.22
CA PHE A 108 -19.24 -19.48 -0.22
C PHE A 108 -17.84 -19.01 -0.64
N ASP A 109 -17.12 -18.32 0.23
CA ASP A 109 -15.79 -17.77 -0.09
C ASP A 109 -14.72 -18.84 0.15
N ALA A 110 -14.04 -19.26 -0.91
CA ALA A 110 -12.95 -20.23 -0.81
C ALA A 110 -11.71 -19.66 -0.13
N LYS A 111 -11.47 -18.32 -0.29
CA LYS A 111 -10.34 -17.58 0.23
C LYS A 111 -10.78 -16.41 1.10
N ASP A 112 -9.86 -15.90 1.89
CA ASP A 112 -10.05 -14.62 2.57
C ASP A 112 -9.98 -13.47 1.58
N THR A 113 -10.75 -12.41 1.85
CA THR A 113 -10.90 -11.29 0.94
C THR A 113 -10.66 -9.97 1.63
N LEU A 114 -10.00 -9.07 0.90
CA LEU A 114 -9.86 -7.67 1.28
C LEU A 114 -10.80 -6.80 0.44
N HIS A 115 -11.37 -5.80 1.05
CA HIS A 115 -12.18 -4.79 0.38
C HIS A 115 -11.37 -3.52 0.24
N ILE A 116 -11.28 -3.01 -0.98
CA ILE A 116 -10.42 -1.89 -1.38
C ILE A 116 -11.32 -0.71 -1.79
N TYR A 117 -11.14 0.42 -1.14
CA TYR A 117 -11.76 1.70 -1.50
C TYR A 117 -10.72 2.61 -2.15
N PHE A 118 -11.13 3.34 -3.18
CA PHE A 118 -10.23 4.17 -3.98
C PHE A 118 -10.45 5.67 -3.80
N THR A 119 -11.57 6.07 -3.22
CA THR A 119 -11.92 7.47 -3.03
C THR A 119 -12.70 7.71 -1.74
N ASN A 120 -12.52 8.89 -1.17
CA ASN A 120 -13.27 9.38 -0.02
C ASN A 120 -14.43 10.32 -0.45
N VAL A 121 -14.75 10.38 -1.74
CA VAL A 121 -15.80 11.27 -2.30
C VAL A 121 -16.83 10.42 -3.05
N GLY A 122 -18.10 10.69 -2.75
CA GLY A 122 -19.19 9.96 -3.38
C GLY A 122 -19.41 8.56 -2.78
N VAL A 123 -20.05 7.67 -3.54
CA VAL A 123 -20.30 6.29 -3.14
C VAL A 123 -19.27 5.40 -3.80
N ASP A 124 -18.18 5.12 -3.10
CA ASP A 124 -17.24 4.07 -3.49
C ASP A 124 -17.77 2.72 -3.01
N ARG A 125 -18.13 1.86 -3.93
CA ARG A 125 -18.59 0.49 -3.61
C ARG A 125 -17.43 -0.44 -3.27
N GLY A 126 -16.20 0.04 -3.46
CA GLY A 126 -14.99 -0.73 -3.28
C GLY A 126 -14.83 -1.85 -4.31
N TYR A 127 -13.72 -2.54 -4.18
CA TYR A 127 -13.37 -3.72 -4.98
C TYR A 127 -12.88 -4.82 -4.05
N THR A 128 -13.36 -6.05 -4.24
CA THR A 128 -12.97 -7.20 -3.42
C THR A 128 -11.82 -7.95 -4.08
N VAL A 129 -10.75 -8.20 -3.32
CA VAL A 129 -9.56 -8.93 -3.74
C VAL A 129 -9.42 -10.18 -2.89
N GLU A 130 -9.27 -11.34 -3.50
CA GLU A 130 -8.87 -12.56 -2.82
C GLU A 130 -7.39 -12.53 -2.47
N ILE A 131 -7.04 -13.02 -1.28
CA ILE A 131 -5.67 -13.11 -0.81
C ILE A 131 -5.32 -14.53 -0.36
N ASP A 132 -4.04 -14.88 -0.44
CA ASP A 132 -3.51 -16.05 0.23
C ASP A 132 -3.18 -15.68 1.68
N THR A 133 -3.76 -16.41 2.64
CA THR A 133 -3.46 -16.27 4.08
C THR A 133 -2.09 -16.85 4.42
N GLN A 134 -1.51 -16.39 5.53
CA GLN A 134 -0.17 -16.80 6.00
C GLN A 134 0.96 -16.53 4.99
N LYS A 135 0.70 -15.63 4.05
CA LYS A 135 1.66 -15.15 3.07
C LYS A 135 1.63 -13.64 2.99
N TRP A 136 2.77 -13.07 2.71
CA TRP A 136 2.87 -11.67 2.38
C TRP A 136 2.34 -11.40 0.98
N ASN A 137 1.34 -10.51 0.89
CA ASN A 137 0.77 -10.04 -0.37
C ASN A 137 1.15 -8.58 -0.57
N GLN A 138 1.71 -8.25 -1.73
CA GLN A 138 2.05 -6.87 -2.10
C GLN A 138 0.84 -6.18 -2.69
N PHE A 139 0.55 -4.97 -2.21
CA PHE A 139 -0.44 -4.06 -2.78
C PHE A 139 0.27 -2.79 -3.25
N VAL A 140 0.03 -2.39 -4.50
CA VAL A 140 0.54 -1.12 -5.02
C VAL A 140 -0.61 -0.37 -5.66
N PHE A 141 -0.80 0.86 -5.21
CA PHE A 141 -1.78 1.80 -5.76
C PHE A 141 -1.06 2.86 -6.58
N ASN A 142 -1.45 3.04 -7.81
CA ASN A 142 -1.01 4.15 -8.66
C ASN A 142 -2.15 5.13 -8.85
N TYR A 143 -2.12 6.26 -8.17
CA TYR A 143 -3.09 7.33 -8.33
C TYR A 143 -2.69 8.27 -9.45
N ARG A 144 -3.67 8.62 -10.29
CA ARG A 144 -3.59 9.64 -11.34
C ARG A 144 -4.71 10.64 -11.16
N SER A 145 -4.69 11.70 -11.95
CA SER A 145 -5.73 12.75 -11.89
C SER A 145 -7.15 12.25 -12.19
N ASP A 146 -7.30 11.14 -12.88
CA ASP A 146 -8.58 10.61 -13.39
C ASP A 146 -8.87 9.16 -12.98
N SER A 147 -7.89 8.48 -12.44
CA SER A 147 -7.96 7.04 -12.17
C SER A 147 -7.00 6.58 -11.09
N ALA A 148 -7.26 5.41 -10.52
CA ALA A 148 -6.32 4.67 -9.68
C ALA A 148 -6.19 3.23 -10.18
N ASP A 149 -4.94 2.76 -10.33
CA ASP A 149 -4.65 1.36 -10.62
C ASP A 149 -4.26 0.65 -9.33
N LEU A 150 -4.80 -0.53 -9.14
CA LEU A 150 -4.40 -1.47 -8.09
C LEU A 150 -3.59 -2.61 -8.71
N PHE A 151 -2.40 -2.84 -8.18
CA PHE A 151 -1.61 -4.02 -8.45
C PHE A 151 -1.55 -4.91 -7.21
N VAL A 152 -1.70 -6.20 -7.41
CA VAL A 152 -1.57 -7.21 -6.37
C VAL A 152 -0.49 -8.20 -6.79
N ASN A 153 0.49 -8.43 -5.94
CA ASN A 153 1.60 -9.35 -6.21
C ASN A 153 2.27 -9.12 -7.59
N GLY A 154 2.49 -7.84 -7.91
CA GLY A 154 3.14 -7.41 -9.15
C GLY A 154 2.25 -7.40 -10.41
N VAL A 155 0.97 -7.82 -10.31
CA VAL A 155 0.02 -7.91 -11.43
C VAL A 155 -1.06 -6.84 -11.30
N LEU A 156 -1.43 -6.20 -12.43
CA LEU A 156 -2.56 -5.26 -12.45
C LEU A 156 -3.86 -6.02 -12.18
N GLU A 157 -4.53 -5.67 -11.10
CA GLU A 157 -5.77 -6.29 -10.65
C GLU A 157 -6.99 -5.48 -11.07
N LYS A 158 -6.93 -4.15 -10.90
CA LYS A 158 -8.06 -3.25 -11.13
C LYS A 158 -7.60 -1.86 -11.54
N THR A 159 -8.32 -1.26 -12.49
CA THR A 159 -8.30 0.18 -12.73
C THR A 159 -9.65 0.77 -12.33
N PHE A 160 -9.62 1.76 -11.44
CA PHE A 160 -10.79 2.52 -11.00
C PHE A 160 -10.77 3.91 -11.64
N SER A 161 -11.85 4.30 -12.31
CA SER A 161 -12.00 5.64 -12.90
C SER A 161 -12.81 6.57 -12.01
N PHE A 162 -12.32 7.77 -11.76
CA PHE A 162 -12.95 8.74 -10.86
C PHE A 162 -14.14 9.52 -11.47
N ASN A 163 -14.40 9.38 -12.75
CA ASN A 163 -15.56 9.98 -13.45
C ASN A 163 -15.86 11.45 -13.05
N GLY A 164 -14.83 12.25 -12.87
CA GLY A 164 -14.89 13.68 -12.58
C GLY A 164 -15.55 14.11 -11.26
N LYS A 165 -16.43 13.27 -10.67
CA LYS A 165 -17.15 13.55 -9.42
C LYS A 165 -16.59 12.80 -8.20
N MET A 166 -15.72 11.85 -8.42
CA MET A 166 -15.16 10.98 -7.40
C MET A 166 -13.65 11.20 -7.20
N LEU A 167 -13.16 12.38 -7.58
CA LEU A 167 -11.76 12.74 -7.37
C LEU A 167 -11.44 12.74 -5.88
N PRO A 168 -10.35 12.08 -5.47
CA PRO A 168 -9.89 12.07 -4.09
C PRO A 168 -9.71 13.50 -3.56
N LYS A 169 -10.10 13.71 -2.30
CA LYS A 169 -9.85 14.96 -1.59
C LYS A 169 -8.90 14.71 -0.43
N TYR A 170 -7.95 15.61 -0.27
CA TYR A 170 -6.94 15.54 0.78
C TYR A 170 -7.09 16.74 1.71
N SER A 171 -6.94 16.51 3.01
CA SER A 171 -6.83 17.53 4.04
C SER A 171 -5.50 17.41 4.76
N SER A 172 -4.98 18.52 5.31
CA SER A 172 -3.78 18.50 6.15
C SER A 172 -3.89 17.53 7.33
N ASP A 173 -5.10 17.36 7.83
CA ASP A 173 -5.38 16.55 9.03
C ASP A 173 -5.63 15.07 8.70
N ASP A 174 -5.62 14.71 7.41
CA ASP A 174 -5.78 13.32 7.00
C ASP A 174 -4.58 12.49 7.47
N LEU A 175 -4.86 11.52 8.33
CA LEU A 175 -3.86 10.58 8.81
C LEU A 175 -3.73 9.38 7.87
N ILE A 176 -2.53 8.79 7.89
CA ILE A 176 -2.25 7.48 7.33
C ILE A 176 -2.14 6.51 8.51
N VAL A 177 -3.05 5.55 8.57
CA VAL A 177 -3.21 4.67 9.72
C VAL A 177 -3.16 3.22 9.26
N VAL A 178 -2.49 2.37 10.05
CA VAL A 178 -2.45 0.92 9.87
C VAL A 178 -3.05 0.22 11.06
N GLY A 179 -3.71 -0.92 10.82
CA GLY A 179 -4.40 -1.68 11.84
C GLY A 179 -5.65 -0.99 12.40
N SER A 180 -6.22 -1.57 13.42
CA SER A 180 -7.32 -1.00 14.21
C SER A 180 -7.34 -1.60 15.60
N THR A 181 -7.92 -0.89 16.57
CA THR A 181 -8.20 -1.44 17.90
C THR A 181 -9.09 -2.67 17.75
N ASP A 182 -8.70 -3.79 18.34
CA ASP A 182 -9.33 -5.10 18.13
C ASP A 182 -9.32 -5.53 16.65
N GLY A 183 -8.21 -5.26 15.94
CA GLY A 183 -8.01 -5.61 14.54
C GLY A 183 -7.84 -7.11 14.30
N ILE A 184 -7.59 -7.45 13.04
CA ILE A 184 -7.33 -8.84 12.63
C ILE A 184 -5.93 -9.29 13.04
N ASP A 185 -5.75 -10.60 13.19
CA ASP A 185 -4.43 -11.20 13.35
C ASP A 185 -3.68 -11.19 12.00
N GLY A 186 -2.64 -10.42 11.95
CA GLY A 186 -1.86 -10.21 10.74
C GLY A 186 -0.81 -9.13 10.95
N ALA A 187 -0.13 -8.78 9.87
CA ALA A 187 0.90 -7.75 9.90
C ALA A 187 0.94 -6.97 8.58
N ILE A 188 1.45 -5.74 8.68
CA ILE A 188 1.75 -4.86 7.54
C ILE A 188 3.18 -4.37 7.66
N CYS A 189 3.91 -4.28 6.55
CA CYS A 189 5.27 -3.74 6.51
C CYS A 189 5.57 -3.06 5.19
N ASN A 190 6.74 -2.42 5.13
CA ASN A 190 7.31 -1.82 3.93
C ASN A 190 6.28 -0.93 3.22
N VAL A 191 5.68 -0.01 3.99
CA VAL A 191 4.75 0.99 3.45
C VAL A 191 5.57 2.15 2.93
N GLU A 192 5.51 2.37 1.62
CA GLU A 192 6.28 3.40 0.92
C GLU A 192 5.37 4.27 0.05
N TYR A 193 5.57 5.57 0.15
CA TYR A 193 4.93 6.55 -0.72
C TYR A 193 5.92 7.02 -1.78
N TYR A 194 5.59 6.88 -3.06
CA TYR A 194 6.41 7.30 -4.18
C TYR A 194 5.89 8.58 -4.80
N ILE A 195 6.80 9.49 -5.08
CA ILE A 195 6.52 10.73 -5.80
C ILE A 195 6.36 10.40 -7.29
N GLY A 196 5.11 10.32 -7.74
CA GLY A 196 4.74 9.89 -9.10
C GLY A 196 4.41 8.42 -9.19
N ASN A 197 3.93 8.03 -10.38
CA ASN A 197 3.46 6.67 -10.62
C ASN A 197 4.62 5.71 -10.89
N GLN A 198 4.54 4.53 -10.32
CA GLN A 198 5.44 3.43 -10.65
C GLN A 198 5.04 2.80 -11.98
N THR A 199 6.04 2.44 -12.78
CA THR A 199 5.80 1.63 -13.98
C THR A 199 5.50 0.18 -13.59
N ARG A 200 4.80 -0.53 -14.47
CA ARG A 200 4.53 -1.97 -14.30
C ARG A 200 5.80 -2.79 -14.04
N SER A 201 6.89 -2.46 -14.74
CA SER A 201 8.17 -3.14 -14.57
C SER A 201 8.80 -2.87 -13.21
N GLN A 202 8.71 -1.64 -12.69
CA GLN A 202 9.19 -1.30 -11.34
C GLN A 202 8.42 -2.08 -10.28
N ILE A 203 7.09 -2.15 -10.39
CA ILE A 203 6.23 -2.89 -9.46
C ILE A 203 6.56 -4.38 -9.48
N ALA A 204 6.63 -4.99 -10.68
CA ALA A 204 6.97 -6.40 -10.82
C ALA A 204 8.38 -6.73 -10.28
N ASN A 205 9.36 -5.86 -10.53
CA ASN A 205 10.72 -6.02 -10.01
C ASN A 205 10.76 -5.90 -8.48
N SER A 206 10.06 -4.91 -7.90
CA SER A 206 9.94 -4.76 -6.45
C SER A 206 9.34 -6.00 -5.80
N TYR A 207 8.26 -6.53 -6.37
CA TYR A 207 7.66 -7.78 -5.93
C TYR A 207 8.66 -8.94 -5.96
N ASN A 208 9.29 -9.19 -7.10
CA ASN A 208 10.23 -10.31 -7.28
C ASN A 208 11.46 -10.25 -6.36
N LEU A 209 11.90 -9.05 -6.01
CA LEU A 209 13.03 -8.85 -5.11
C LEU A 209 12.69 -9.19 -3.66
N LEU A 210 11.47 -8.92 -3.22
CA LEU A 210 11.09 -8.99 -1.81
C LEU A 210 10.22 -10.18 -1.44
N VAL A 211 9.54 -10.82 -2.40
CA VAL A 211 8.57 -11.90 -2.14
C VAL A 211 9.15 -13.11 -1.38
N LYS A 212 10.48 -13.30 -1.43
CA LYS A 212 11.18 -14.39 -0.72
C LYS A 212 11.63 -14.00 0.68
N ASN A 213 11.54 -12.73 1.05
CA ASN A 213 11.91 -12.25 2.37
C ASN A 213 10.75 -12.42 3.35
N ASN A 214 11.07 -12.63 4.62
CA ASN A 214 10.07 -12.74 5.68
C ASN A 214 10.54 -11.98 6.93
N PRO A 215 10.02 -10.77 7.20
CA PRO A 215 9.12 -9.98 6.36
C PRO A 215 9.79 -9.42 5.10
N PRO A 216 9.00 -9.04 4.07
CA PRO A 216 9.50 -8.46 2.82
C PRO A 216 9.89 -6.98 3.00
N THR A 217 10.98 -6.77 3.71
CA THR A 217 11.53 -5.44 3.99
C THR A 217 12.82 -5.23 3.21
N ASN A 218 13.10 -3.98 2.86
CA ASN A 218 14.38 -3.60 2.27
C ASN A 218 15.47 -3.70 3.35
N ILE A 219 16.35 -4.67 3.23
CA ILE A 219 17.56 -4.75 4.05
C ILE A 219 18.57 -3.74 3.47
N LEU A 220 18.59 -2.52 4.00
CA LEU A 220 19.63 -1.51 3.77
C LEU A 220 20.18 -1.06 5.10
#